data_8672de35e32a2787e45a8781fcb59f38
#
_entry.id   8672de35e32a2787e45a8781fcb59f38
#
_cell.length_a   1.000
_cell.length_b   1.000
_cell.length_c   1.000
_cell.angle_alpha   90.00
_cell.angle_beta   90.00
_cell.angle_gamma   90.00
#
_symmetry.space_group_name_H-M   'P 1'
#
loop_
_entity.id
_entity.type
_entity.pdbx_description
1 polymer ?
#
loop_
_entity_poly.entity_id
_entity_poly.type
_entity_poly.pdbx_seq_one_letter_code
_entity_poly.pdbx_strand_id
1 'polypeptide(L)'
;HIKEITGGGAAAGIDFVGMPSTAQFGIDSIRNGGTLVSAGIMGGALSLPLVLVMQRLLKIKGTKMGTLTEMFELIELVKAGKVSPIPIETRPLDHANEALTDLRKGQVSGRVVLKP
;
A
#
# COMPACT_ATOMS: atom_id res chain seq x y z
N HIS A 1 11.30 1.65 -16.24
CA HIS A 1 10.04 2.31 -16.61
C HIS A 1 9.69 3.49 -15.69
N ILE A 2 9.55 3.33 -14.34
CA ILE A 2 9.25 4.48 -13.45
C ILE A 2 10.32 5.58 -13.56
N LYS A 3 11.59 5.22 -13.57
CA LYS A 3 12.69 6.20 -13.71
C LYS A 3 12.69 6.93 -15.05
N GLU A 4 12.28 6.28 -16.10
CA GLU A 4 12.16 6.87 -17.44
C GLU A 4 11.06 7.92 -17.48
N ILE A 5 9.84 7.56 -17.03
CA ILE A 5 8.69 8.48 -17.05
C ILE A 5 8.80 9.62 -16.04
N THR A 6 9.63 9.47 -14.99
CA THR A 6 9.83 10.47 -13.93
C THR A 6 11.14 11.26 -14.08
N GLY A 7 11.94 10.99 -15.10
CA GLY A 7 13.21 11.68 -15.30
C GLY A 7 14.25 11.40 -14.21
N GLY A 8 14.36 10.15 -13.74
CA GLY A 8 15.37 9.73 -12.77
C GLY A 8 14.84 9.12 -11.47
N GLY A 9 13.54 9.03 -11.30
CA GLY A 9 12.86 8.41 -10.18
C GLY A 9 11.81 9.30 -9.53
N ALA A 10 10.82 8.67 -8.88
CA ALA A 10 9.75 9.37 -8.18
C ALA A 10 10.30 10.17 -6.98
N ALA A 11 9.69 11.30 -6.66
CA ALA A 11 10.05 12.10 -5.48
C ALA A 11 9.70 11.35 -4.18
N ALA A 12 8.61 10.57 -4.21
CA ALA A 12 8.17 9.73 -3.10
C ALA A 12 7.45 8.49 -3.63
N GLY A 13 7.47 7.42 -2.82
CA GLY A 13 6.69 6.21 -3.02
C GLY A 13 5.97 5.85 -1.72
N ILE A 14 4.78 5.26 -1.84
CA ILE A 14 4.04 4.72 -0.70
C ILE A 14 3.84 3.24 -0.92
N ASP A 15 4.31 2.42 0.00
CA ASP A 15 4.14 0.96 -0.01
C ASP A 15 2.97 0.58 0.90
N PHE A 16 1.83 0.21 0.29
CA PHE A 16 0.64 -0.28 0.99
C PHE A 16 0.64 -1.80 1.21
N VAL A 17 1.65 -2.52 0.72
CA VAL A 17 1.78 -3.97 0.88
C VAL A 17 2.63 -4.32 2.09
N GLY A 18 3.82 -3.73 2.18
CA GLY A 18 4.74 -3.95 3.30
C GLY A 18 5.45 -5.29 3.24
N MET A 19 5.88 -5.71 2.05
CA MET A 19 6.75 -6.86 1.84
C MET A 19 8.17 -6.41 1.48
N PRO A 20 9.20 -7.23 1.73
CA PRO A 20 10.58 -6.90 1.34
C PRO A 20 10.71 -6.55 -0.15
N SER A 21 10.01 -7.28 -1.01
CA SER A 21 10.03 -7.05 -2.47
C SER A 21 9.41 -5.71 -2.87
N THR A 22 8.28 -5.31 -2.26
CA THR A 22 7.63 -4.03 -2.55
C THR A 22 8.40 -2.85 -1.97
N ALA A 23 8.96 -3.00 -0.78
CA ALA A 23 9.83 -2.00 -0.18
C ALA A 23 11.10 -1.79 -1.02
N GLN A 24 11.76 -2.88 -1.49
CA GLN A 24 12.91 -2.80 -2.37
C GLN A 24 12.54 -2.12 -3.70
N PHE A 25 11.43 -2.51 -4.31
CA PHE A 25 10.91 -1.86 -5.52
C PHE A 25 10.68 -0.37 -5.31
N GLY A 26 10.10 0.02 -4.16
CA GLY A 26 9.91 1.42 -3.80
C GLY A 26 11.24 2.19 -3.73
N ILE A 27 12.24 1.64 -3.04
CA ILE A 27 13.60 2.21 -2.92
C ILE A 27 14.25 2.38 -4.29
N ASP A 28 14.13 1.38 -5.15
CA ASP A 28 14.73 1.39 -6.48
C ASP A 28 14.05 2.40 -7.42
N SER A 29 12.78 2.70 -7.16
CA SER A 29 11.96 3.59 -7.98
C SER A 29 12.05 5.07 -7.62
N ILE A 30 12.44 5.42 -6.40
CA ILE A 30 12.57 6.80 -5.97
C ILE A 30 13.92 7.42 -6.40
N ARG A 31 13.95 8.74 -6.59
CA ARG A 31 15.16 9.50 -6.91
C ARG A 31 16.05 9.67 -5.68
N ASN A 32 17.25 10.21 -5.88
CA ASN A 32 18.11 10.67 -4.78
C ASN A 32 17.36 11.77 -3.98
N GLY A 33 17.49 11.73 -2.66
CA GLY A 33 16.74 12.61 -1.74
C GLY A 33 15.25 12.23 -1.61
N GLY A 34 14.80 11.17 -2.30
CA GLY A 34 13.41 10.70 -2.27
C GLY A 34 12.99 10.09 -0.96
N THR A 35 11.68 9.90 -0.79
CA THR A 35 11.08 9.34 0.43
C THR A 35 10.31 8.09 0.10
N LEU A 36 10.59 6.98 0.81
CA LEU A 36 9.71 5.81 0.86
C LEU A 36 8.87 5.85 2.14
N VAL A 37 7.55 5.76 2.00
CA VAL A 37 6.62 5.64 3.12
C VAL A 37 6.10 4.21 3.17
N SER A 38 6.34 3.51 4.27
CA SER A 38 5.82 2.17 4.52
C SER A 38 4.51 2.25 5.30
N ALA A 39 3.42 1.81 4.69
CA ALA A 39 2.07 1.76 5.26
C ALA A 39 1.55 0.32 5.36
N GLY A 40 2.05 -0.58 4.52
CA GLY A 40 1.65 -1.98 4.48
C GLY A 40 2.20 -2.79 5.67
N ILE A 41 1.51 -3.89 6.00
CA ILE A 41 1.80 -4.71 7.19
C ILE A 41 1.91 -6.21 6.89
N MET A 42 2.17 -6.61 5.65
CA MET A 42 2.32 -8.04 5.30
C MET A 42 3.50 -8.71 6.01
N GLY A 43 4.51 -7.91 6.40
CA GLY A 43 5.63 -8.38 7.19
C GLY A 43 6.84 -8.83 6.39
N GLY A 44 7.89 -9.19 7.10
CA GLY A 44 9.18 -9.55 6.56
C GLY A 44 10.28 -8.57 6.96
N ALA A 45 11.50 -8.80 6.47
CA ALA A 45 12.66 -7.95 6.74
C ALA A 45 13.29 -7.46 5.43
N LEU A 46 13.57 -6.16 5.36
CA LEU A 46 14.31 -5.55 4.27
C LEU A 46 15.78 -5.41 4.70
N SER A 47 16.69 -5.97 3.90
CA SER A 47 18.12 -5.72 4.04
C SER A 47 18.53 -4.55 3.16
N LEU A 48 18.95 -3.45 3.78
CA LEU A 48 19.34 -2.23 3.07
C LEU A 48 20.73 -1.79 3.52
N PRO A 49 21.74 -1.76 2.61
CA PRO A 49 23.06 -1.25 2.94
C PRO A 49 22.99 0.22 3.37
N LEU A 50 23.53 0.55 4.55
CA LEU A 50 23.52 1.93 5.06
C LEU A 50 24.27 2.91 4.16
N VAL A 51 25.30 2.44 3.46
CA VAL A 51 26.02 3.25 2.46
C VAL A 51 25.09 3.73 1.34
N LEU A 52 24.13 2.90 0.93
CA LEU A 52 23.14 3.28 -0.09
C LEU A 52 22.19 4.38 0.42
N VAL A 53 21.77 4.27 1.67
CA VAL A 53 20.92 5.28 2.33
C VAL A 53 21.64 6.64 2.33
N MET A 54 22.91 6.64 2.71
CA MET A 54 23.75 7.83 2.78
C MET A 54 24.00 8.42 1.37
N GLN A 55 24.49 7.60 0.44
CA GLN A 55 24.85 8.08 -0.91
C GLN A 55 23.66 8.62 -1.70
N ARG A 56 22.48 8.02 -1.51
CA ARG A 56 21.25 8.44 -2.18
C ARG A 56 20.42 9.42 -1.36
N LEU A 57 20.83 9.78 -0.15
CA LEU A 57 20.09 10.66 0.76
C LEU A 57 18.63 10.18 0.95
N LEU A 58 18.44 8.87 1.08
CA LEU A 58 17.11 8.26 1.18
C LEU A 58 16.44 8.60 2.50
N LYS A 59 15.13 8.80 2.44
CA LYS A 59 14.26 8.96 3.60
C LYS A 59 13.30 7.77 3.64
N ILE A 60 13.30 7.03 4.75
CA ILE A 60 12.36 5.93 4.97
C ILE A 60 11.51 6.31 6.17
N LYS A 61 10.19 6.32 5.98
CA LYS A 61 9.21 6.68 7.00
C LYS A 61 8.18 5.59 7.14
N GLY A 62 7.76 5.32 8.37
CA GLY A 62 6.55 4.55 8.65
C GLY A 62 5.34 5.48 8.78
N THR A 63 4.17 4.93 8.49
CA THR A 63 2.88 5.53 8.87
C THR A 63 1.99 4.46 9.45
N LYS A 64 1.16 4.82 10.42
CA LYS A 64 0.25 3.91 11.08
C LYS A 64 -1.12 4.55 11.17
N MET A 65 -2.05 4.07 10.34
CA MET A 65 -3.44 4.52 10.32
C MET A 65 -3.58 6.05 10.16
N GLY A 66 -4.74 6.58 10.44
CA GLY A 66 -5.02 8.01 10.51
C GLY A 66 -5.48 8.42 11.91
N THR A 67 -5.54 9.71 12.14
CA THR A 67 -6.15 10.31 13.31
C THR A 67 -7.67 10.29 13.19
N LEU A 68 -8.37 10.55 14.32
CA LEU A 68 -9.83 10.68 14.29
C LEU A 68 -10.28 11.85 13.40
N THR A 69 -9.52 12.94 13.37
CA THR A 69 -9.80 14.09 12.50
C THR A 69 -9.73 13.71 11.04
N GLU A 70 -8.67 13.01 10.62
CA GLU A 70 -8.51 12.52 9.24
C GLU A 70 -9.62 11.52 8.85
N MET A 71 -10.13 10.74 9.80
CA MET A 71 -11.29 9.87 9.56
C MET A 71 -12.54 10.68 9.25
N PHE A 72 -12.83 11.74 10.00
CA PHE A 72 -13.97 12.61 9.71
C PHE A 72 -13.82 13.31 8.36
N GLU A 73 -12.63 13.80 8.03
CA GLU A 73 -12.35 14.41 6.73
C GLU A 73 -12.56 13.40 5.59
N LEU A 74 -12.10 12.15 5.75
CA LEU A 74 -12.34 11.08 4.77
C LEU A 74 -13.84 10.80 4.59
N ILE A 75 -14.62 10.76 5.68
CA ILE A 75 -16.08 10.56 5.62
C ILE A 75 -16.74 11.69 4.81
N GLU A 76 -16.34 12.94 5.00
CA GLU A 76 -16.87 14.07 4.24
C GLU A 76 -16.50 13.98 2.75
N LEU A 77 -15.30 13.51 2.42
CA LEU A 77 -14.91 13.24 1.02
C LEU A 77 -15.77 12.13 0.39
N VAL A 78 -16.06 11.07 1.14
CA VAL A 78 -16.95 9.98 0.68
C VAL A 78 -18.37 10.50 0.45
N LYS A 79 -18.93 11.25 1.41
CA LYS A 79 -20.28 11.86 1.26
C LYS A 79 -20.36 12.81 0.07
N ALA A 80 -19.29 13.54 -0.22
CA ALA A 80 -19.19 14.43 -1.37
C ALA A 80 -18.99 13.69 -2.71
N GLY A 81 -18.95 12.35 -2.73
CA GLY A 81 -18.73 11.55 -3.94
C GLY A 81 -17.33 11.67 -4.53
N LYS A 82 -16.35 12.19 -3.76
CA LYS A 82 -14.96 12.38 -4.21
C LYS A 82 -14.10 11.12 -4.06
N VAL A 83 -14.60 10.10 -3.39
CA VAL A 83 -13.93 8.80 -3.19
C VAL A 83 -14.83 7.72 -3.75
N SER A 84 -14.32 6.95 -4.70
CA SER A 84 -15.05 5.80 -5.24
C SER A 84 -15.18 4.71 -4.18
N PRO A 85 -16.36 4.10 -4.01
CA PRO A 85 -16.54 3.00 -3.06
C PRO A 85 -15.68 1.81 -3.47
N ILE A 86 -15.18 1.09 -2.47
CA ILE A 86 -14.48 -0.19 -2.70
C ILE A 86 -15.54 -1.20 -3.17
N PRO A 87 -15.28 -1.98 -4.25
CA PRO A 87 -16.19 -3.05 -4.67
C PRO A 87 -16.46 -4.04 -3.53
N ILE A 88 -17.71 -4.39 -3.33
CA ILE A 88 -18.13 -5.37 -2.31
C ILE A 88 -18.86 -6.50 -3.00
N GLU A 89 -18.36 -7.71 -2.80
CA GLU A 89 -19.03 -8.96 -3.16
C GLU A 89 -19.61 -9.58 -1.88
N THR A 90 -20.83 -10.08 -1.96
CA THR A 90 -21.45 -10.76 -0.83
C THR A 90 -21.56 -12.25 -1.14
N ARG A 91 -21.11 -13.09 -0.21
CA ARG A 91 -21.23 -14.57 -0.31
C ARG A 91 -21.90 -15.12 0.95
N PRO A 92 -22.57 -16.28 0.86
CA PRO A 92 -23.05 -17.02 2.02
C PRO A 92 -21.90 -17.42 2.96
N LEU A 93 -22.17 -17.59 4.24
CA LEU A 93 -21.14 -17.92 5.24
C LEU A 93 -20.46 -19.27 4.98
N ASP A 94 -21.18 -20.24 4.46
CA ASP A 94 -20.66 -21.57 4.08
C ASP A 94 -19.60 -21.51 2.96
N HIS A 95 -19.55 -20.42 2.17
CA HIS A 95 -18.52 -20.16 1.17
C HIS A 95 -17.22 -19.52 1.74
N ALA A 96 -17.05 -19.48 3.06
CA ALA A 96 -15.89 -18.85 3.71
C ALA A 96 -14.55 -19.44 3.23
N ASN A 97 -14.45 -20.75 3.11
CA ASN A 97 -13.21 -21.42 2.66
C ASN A 97 -12.87 -21.10 1.19
N GLU A 98 -13.88 -21.00 0.34
CA GLU A 98 -13.74 -20.59 -1.04
C GLU A 98 -13.25 -19.15 -1.12
N ALA A 99 -13.90 -18.22 -0.40
CA ALA A 99 -13.51 -16.82 -0.34
C ALA A 99 -12.06 -16.63 0.12
N LEU A 100 -11.61 -17.38 1.14
CA LEU A 100 -10.22 -17.35 1.60
C LEU A 100 -9.24 -17.92 0.55
N THR A 101 -9.66 -18.91 -0.21
CA THR A 101 -8.86 -19.49 -1.29
C THR A 101 -8.69 -18.49 -2.44
N ASP A 102 -9.77 -17.82 -2.84
CA ASP A 102 -9.76 -16.79 -3.87
C ASP A 102 -8.90 -15.59 -3.45
N LEU A 103 -8.99 -15.19 -2.18
CA LEU A 103 -8.15 -14.13 -1.62
C LEU A 103 -6.66 -14.49 -1.72
N ARG A 104 -6.27 -15.72 -1.36
CA ARG A 104 -4.88 -16.20 -1.48
C ARG A 104 -4.38 -16.21 -2.92
N LYS A 105 -5.26 -16.49 -3.87
CA LYS A 105 -4.94 -16.49 -5.31
C LYS A 105 -4.95 -15.10 -5.94
N GLY A 106 -5.30 -14.03 -5.18
CA GLY A 106 -5.43 -12.67 -5.70
C GLY A 106 -6.62 -12.49 -6.64
N GLN A 107 -7.64 -13.34 -6.55
CA GLN A 107 -8.84 -13.31 -7.40
C GLN A 107 -9.96 -12.42 -6.84
N VAL A 108 -9.78 -11.88 -5.64
CA VAL A 108 -10.72 -10.95 -5.02
C VAL A 108 -10.35 -9.52 -5.36
N SER A 109 -11.28 -8.80 -5.99
CA SER A 109 -11.17 -7.35 -6.20
C SER A 109 -12.08 -6.64 -5.18
N GLY A 110 -11.47 -5.86 -4.28
CA GLY A 110 -12.20 -5.16 -3.22
C GLY A 110 -12.40 -5.99 -1.96
N ARG A 111 -13.65 -6.22 -1.55
CA ARG A 111 -13.99 -6.92 -0.30
C ARG A 111 -15.01 -8.02 -0.55
N VAL A 112 -14.81 -9.18 0.07
CA VAL A 112 -15.85 -10.20 0.23
C VAL A 112 -16.46 -10.07 1.63
N VAL A 113 -17.77 -9.94 1.68
CA VAL A 113 -18.56 -9.93 2.92
C VAL A 113 -19.33 -11.24 3.01
N LEU A 114 -19.11 -12.00 4.07
CA LEU A 114 -19.84 -13.23 4.34
C LEU A 114 -21.10 -12.89 5.12
N LYS A 115 -22.25 -13.42 4.67
CA LYS A 115 -23.52 -13.29 5.35
C LYS A 115 -23.96 -14.63 5.89
N PRO A 116 -24.51 -14.69 7.12
CA PRO A 116 -25.17 -15.88 7.67
C PRO A 116 -26.33 -16.34 6.83
#